data_439c80713a9a3eade076d60abf798572
#
_entry.id   439c80713a9a3eade076d60abf798572
#
_cell.length_a   1.000
_cell.length_b   1.000
_cell.length_c   1.000
_cell.angle_alpha   90.00
_cell.angle_beta   90.00
_cell.angle_gamma   90.00
#
_symmetry.space_group_name_H-M   'P 1'
#
loop_
_entity.id
_entity.type
_entity.pdbx_description
1 polymer ?
#
loop_
_entity_poly.entity_id
_entity_poly.type
_entity_poly.pdbx_seq_one_letter_code
_entity_poly.pdbx_strand_id
1 'polypeptide(L)'
;MTLTNTVTEAASKSFRDDRILAWLYPDDYPQASMQSRYSMYAIGFGGILGRGLGRGNMKYYLPFSTNDFIFGVIGEELGLVGCGLVVFLFVYQVWRIFTVAQHAKDKLGSYMAFGVGIHVALQVILNVGVATGVLPNTGISLPYISYGGTALLLQLCEMGIVLNISRQIPGR
;
A
#
# COMPACT_ATOMS: atom_id res chain seq x y z
N MET A 1 0.44 -8.38 36.04
CA MET A 1 0.11 -8.61 34.60
C MET A 1 -0.99 -7.69 34.04
N THR A 2 -1.84 -7.10 34.87
CA THR A 2 -2.96 -6.22 34.43
C THR A 2 -2.57 -4.77 34.15
N LEU A 3 -1.61 -4.19 34.86
CA LEU A 3 -1.21 -2.78 34.69
C LEU A 3 -0.42 -2.51 33.41
N THR A 4 0.42 -3.45 32.98
CA THR A 4 1.15 -3.34 31.71
C THR A 4 0.23 -3.39 30.50
N ASN A 5 -0.83 -4.21 30.53
CA ASN A 5 -1.81 -4.31 29.44
C ASN A 5 -2.63 -3.02 29.31
N THR A 6 -3.08 -2.42 30.44
CA THR A 6 -3.85 -1.16 30.40
C THR A 6 -3.03 0.04 29.91
N VAL A 7 -1.75 0.11 30.27
CA VAL A 7 -0.86 1.18 29.78
C VAL A 7 -0.57 1.00 28.30
N THR A 8 -0.37 -0.23 27.83
CA THR A 8 -0.12 -0.51 26.41
C THR A 8 -1.38 -0.26 25.57
N GLU A 9 -2.56 -0.59 26.05
CA GLU A 9 -3.84 -0.29 25.39
C GLU A 9 -4.12 1.21 25.34
N ALA A 10 -3.87 1.93 26.44
CA ALA A 10 -4.05 3.39 26.49
C ALA A 10 -3.08 4.10 25.52
N ALA A 11 -1.80 3.69 25.50
CA ALA A 11 -0.82 4.22 24.57
C ALA A 11 -1.16 3.90 23.11
N SER A 12 -1.62 2.68 22.80
CA SER A 12 -2.06 2.28 21.45
C SER A 12 -3.32 3.02 21.00
N LYS A 13 -4.22 3.35 21.91
CA LYS A 13 -5.43 4.14 21.63
C LYS A 13 -5.09 5.59 21.33
N SER A 14 -4.20 6.18 22.13
CA SER A 14 -3.65 7.51 21.90
C SER A 14 -2.96 7.63 20.53
N PHE A 15 -2.14 6.65 20.13
CA PHE A 15 -1.43 6.65 18.86
C PHE A 15 -2.35 6.59 17.61
N ARG A 16 -3.49 5.90 17.71
CA ARG A 16 -4.48 5.84 16.63
C ARG A 16 -5.28 7.12 16.54
N ASP A 17 -5.67 7.65 17.68
CA ASP A 17 -6.43 8.90 17.77
C ASP A 17 -5.58 10.06 17.22
N ASP A 18 -4.28 10.11 17.53
CA ASP A 18 -3.35 11.10 17.02
C ASP A 18 -3.20 11.07 15.48
N ARG A 19 -3.23 9.88 14.85
CA ARG A 19 -3.17 9.75 13.39
C ARG A 19 -4.44 10.26 12.70
N ILE A 20 -5.60 10.00 13.29
CA ILE A 20 -6.88 10.49 12.77
C ILE A 20 -6.98 12.01 12.97
N LEU A 21 -6.58 12.51 14.15
CA LEU A 21 -6.55 13.93 14.43
C LEU A 21 -5.55 14.68 13.54
N ALA A 22 -4.36 14.11 13.31
CA ALA A 22 -3.38 14.66 12.40
C ALA A 22 -3.84 14.69 10.92
N TRP A 23 -4.74 13.78 10.54
CA TRP A 23 -5.35 13.80 9.22
C TRP A 23 -6.46 14.85 9.08
N LEU A 24 -7.31 15.02 10.14
CA LEU A 24 -8.39 16.00 10.16
C LEU A 24 -7.89 17.43 10.40
N TYR A 25 -6.90 17.60 11.29
CA TYR A 25 -6.33 18.87 11.73
C TYR A 25 -4.81 18.86 11.57
N PRO A 26 -4.28 18.84 10.33
CA PRO A 26 -2.86 18.65 10.08
C PRO A 26 -1.98 19.79 10.61
N ASP A 27 -2.53 20.99 10.82
CA ASP A 27 -1.80 22.15 11.33
C ASP A 27 -1.60 22.10 12.84
N ASP A 28 -2.53 21.47 13.57
CA ASP A 28 -2.43 21.29 15.02
C ASP A 28 -1.49 20.14 15.42
N TYR A 29 -1.27 19.18 14.49
CA TYR A 29 -0.43 18.00 14.70
C TYR A 29 0.69 17.91 13.64
N PRO A 30 1.63 18.87 13.60
CA PRO A 30 2.62 18.98 12.53
C PRO A 30 3.56 17.77 12.44
N GLN A 31 3.94 17.16 13.58
CA GLN A 31 4.84 15.99 13.59
C GLN A 31 4.17 14.73 13.04
N ALA A 32 2.91 14.48 13.38
CA ALA A 32 2.17 13.30 12.94
C ALA A 32 1.69 13.43 11.48
N SER A 33 1.39 14.66 11.01
CA SER A 33 0.96 14.94 9.62
C SER A 33 2.13 15.08 8.64
N MET A 34 3.38 15.24 9.14
CA MET A 34 4.55 15.57 8.32
C MET A 34 4.77 14.56 7.18
N GLN A 35 4.68 13.26 7.46
CA GLN A 35 4.91 12.21 6.46
C GLN A 35 3.88 12.27 5.31
N SER A 36 2.59 12.43 5.63
CA SER A 36 1.53 12.54 4.63
C SER A 36 1.67 13.80 3.80
N ARG A 37 2.03 14.93 4.41
CA ARG A 37 2.29 16.19 3.71
C ARG A 37 3.46 16.07 2.75
N TYR A 38 4.59 15.50 3.17
CA TYR A 38 5.75 15.31 2.30
C TYR A 38 5.44 14.35 1.15
N SER A 39 4.63 13.31 1.38
CA SER A 39 4.17 12.42 0.31
C SER A 39 3.34 13.16 -0.75
N MET A 40 2.40 14.01 -0.31
CA MET A 40 1.62 14.84 -1.23
C MET A 40 2.49 15.85 -1.99
N TYR A 41 3.46 16.48 -1.31
CA TYR A 41 4.40 17.38 -1.96
C TYR A 41 5.29 16.64 -2.97
N ALA A 42 5.74 15.43 -2.65
CA ALA A 42 6.53 14.60 -3.58
C ALA A 42 5.77 14.34 -4.88
N ILE A 43 4.48 13.93 -4.76
CA ILE A 43 3.61 13.72 -5.93
C ILE A 43 3.44 15.03 -6.71
N GLY A 44 3.20 16.16 -6.02
CA GLY A 44 3.03 17.47 -6.64
C GLY A 44 4.29 17.95 -7.38
N PHE A 45 5.47 17.75 -6.80
CA PHE A 45 6.75 18.11 -7.43
C PHE A 45 7.11 17.25 -8.63
N GLY A 46 6.63 16.02 -8.71
CA GLY A 46 6.84 15.15 -9.86
C GLY A 46 6.14 15.64 -11.13
N GLY A 47 5.02 16.35 -11.01
CA GLY A 47 4.23 16.79 -12.16
C GLY A 47 3.75 15.61 -13.02
N ILE A 48 3.63 15.82 -14.34
CA ILE A 48 3.09 14.80 -15.26
C ILE A 48 4.14 13.72 -15.58
N LEU A 49 5.36 14.12 -15.89
CA LEU A 49 6.42 13.22 -16.41
C LEU A 49 7.45 12.80 -15.35
N GLY A 50 7.38 13.36 -14.15
CA GLY A 50 8.37 13.11 -13.09
C GLY A 50 9.67 13.89 -13.27
N ARG A 51 10.51 13.84 -12.23
CA ARG A 51 11.86 14.45 -12.23
C ARG A 51 12.93 13.52 -12.78
N GLY A 52 12.59 12.27 -13.03
CA GLY A 52 13.51 11.22 -13.45
C GLY A 52 13.90 10.28 -12.29
N LEU A 53 14.16 9.03 -12.64
CA LEU A 53 14.56 7.97 -11.70
C LEU A 53 15.82 8.38 -10.92
N GLY A 54 15.77 8.25 -9.61
CA GLY A 54 16.89 8.56 -8.72
C GLY A 54 17.07 10.04 -8.40
N ARG A 55 16.37 10.96 -9.06
CA ARG A 55 16.48 12.42 -8.88
C ARG A 55 15.49 13.00 -7.87
N GLY A 56 14.66 12.17 -7.24
CA GLY A 56 13.77 12.58 -6.17
C GLY A 56 14.55 13.04 -4.94
N ASN A 57 14.22 14.21 -4.42
CA ASN A 57 14.83 14.78 -3.21
C ASN A 57 14.03 14.46 -1.96
N MET A 58 12.71 14.27 -2.07
CA MET A 58 11.82 14.06 -0.93
C MET A 58 12.09 12.75 -0.18
N LYS A 59 12.68 11.75 -0.84
CA LYS A 59 13.09 10.50 -0.20
C LYS A 59 14.10 10.69 0.95
N TYR A 60 14.90 11.77 0.93
CA TYR A 60 15.85 12.09 2.00
C TYR A 60 15.19 12.76 3.21
N TYR A 61 14.02 13.37 3.01
CA TYR A 61 13.26 14.05 4.07
C TYR A 61 12.15 13.17 4.67
N LEU A 62 11.76 12.09 3.99
CA LEU A 62 10.74 11.15 4.45
C LEU A 62 11.39 10.02 5.24
N PRO A 63 11.27 9.97 6.57
CA PRO A 63 11.63 8.77 7.33
C PRO A 63 10.70 7.63 6.88
N PHE A 64 11.28 6.45 6.60
CA PHE A 64 10.57 5.28 6.08
C PHE A 64 9.92 5.48 4.68
N SER A 65 10.47 6.37 3.85
CA SER A 65 9.98 6.64 2.49
C SER A 65 9.90 5.40 1.60
N THR A 66 10.77 4.41 1.86
CA THR A 66 10.84 3.15 1.13
C THR A 66 9.78 2.12 1.54
N ASN A 67 9.09 2.34 2.67
CA ASN A 67 8.08 1.42 3.19
C ASN A 67 6.68 1.90 2.79
N ASP A 68 6.07 2.74 3.63
CA ASP A 68 4.64 3.06 3.55
C ASP A 68 4.33 4.19 2.55
N PHE A 69 5.33 5.04 2.25
CA PHE A 69 5.19 6.21 1.38
C PHE A 69 5.91 6.08 0.04
N ILE A 70 6.24 4.84 -0.37
CA ILE A 70 6.94 4.58 -1.63
C ILE A 70 6.16 5.11 -2.85
N PHE A 71 4.83 5.12 -2.79
CA PHE A 71 3.99 5.67 -3.85
C PHE A 71 4.22 7.17 -4.06
N GLY A 72 4.48 7.93 -2.98
CA GLY A 72 4.88 9.34 -3.07
C GLY A 72 6.21 9.53 -3.78
N VAL A 73 7.20 8.64 -3.52
CA VAL A 73 8.50 8.65 -4.21
C VAL A 73 8.34 8.32 -5.69
N ILE A 74 7.50 7.33 -6.02
CA ILE A 74 7.15 7.01 -7.41
C ILE A 74 6.53 8.23 -8.10
N GLY A 75 5.65 8.95 -7.40
CA GLY A 75 5.04 10.19 -7.89
C GLY A 75 6.07 11.28 -8.18
N GLU A 76 7.09 11.47 -7.33
CA GLU A 76 8.15 12.44 -7.57
C GLU A 76 9.05 12.06 -8.77
N GLU A 77 9.46 10.78 -8.84
CA GLU A 77 10.43 10.33 -9.84
C GLU A 77 9.82 10.06 -11.22
N LEU A 78 8.65 9.43 -11.28
CA LEU A 78 7.96 9.02 -12.52
C LEU A 78 6.75 9.89 -12.85
N GLY A 79 6.36 10.78 -11.96
CA GLY A 79 5.21 11.66 -12.16
C GLY A 79 3.86 10.94 -12.16
N LEU A 80 2.87 11.66 -12.63
CA LEU A 80 1.48 11.17 -12.71
C LEU A 80 1.35 9.97 -13.65
N VAL A 81 2.13 9.94 -14.74
CA VAL A 81 2.16 8.83 -15.70
C VAL A 81 2.68 7.56 -15.02
N GLY A 82 3.75 7.65 -14.23
CA GLY A 82 4.28 6.51 -13.48
C GLY A 82 3.31 6.01 -12.40
N CYS A 83 2.68 6.90 -11.66
CA CYS A 83 1.64 6.55 -10.70
C CYS A 83 0.46 5.84 -11.39
N GLY A 84 -0.01 6.37 -12.51
CA GLY A 84 -1.08 5.79 -13.31
C GLY A 84 -0.73 4.39 -13.82
N LEU A 85 0.51 4.20 -14.31
CA LEU A 85 1.00 2.89 -14.76
C LEU A 85 1.00 1.88 -13.60
N VAL A 86 1.51 2.25 -12.43
CA VAL A 86 1.56 1.37 -11.25
C VAL A 86 0.15 0.98 -10.82
N VAL A 87 -0.77 1.93 -10.71
CA VAL A 87 -2.16 1.65 -10.35
C VAL A 87 -2.82 0.75 -11.41
N PHE A 88 -2.60 1.02 -12.69
CA PHE A 88 -3.12 0.19 -13.78
C PHE A 88 -2.63 -1.26 -13.69
N LEU A 89 -1.34 -1.47 -13.40
CA LEU A 89 -0.78 -2.81 -13.26
C LEU A 89 -1.41 -3.57 -12.06
N PHE A 90 -1.66 -2.89 -10.94
CA PHE A 90 -2.34 -3.51 -9.80
C PHE A 90 -3.81 -3.83 -10.11
N VAL A 91 -4.54 -2.93 -10.78
CA VAL A 91 -5.91 -3.18 -11.21
C VAL A 91 -5.96 -4.38 -12.16
N TYR A 92 -5.05 -4.45 -13.13
CA TYR A 92 -4.92 -5.59 -14.03
C TYR A 92 -4.60 -6.88 -13.28
N GLN A 93 -3.69 -6.85 -12.31
CA GLN A 93 -3.34 -8.00 -11.48
C GLN A 93 -4.55 -8.52 -10.69
N VAL A 94 -5.25 -7.63 -9.99
CA VAL A 94 -6.44 -7.97 -9.21
C VAL A 94 -7.53 -8.56 -10.11
N TRP A 95 -7.77 -7.96 -11.26
CA TRP A 95 -8.70 -8.48 -12.26
C TRP A 95 -8.33 -9.90 -12.71
N ARG A 96 -7.04 -10.16 -12.96
CA ARG A 96 -6.54 -11.51 -13.32
C ARG A 96 -6.73 -12.51 -12.19
N ILE A 97 -6.48 -12.12 -10.94
CA ILE A 97 -6.71 -12.99 -9.77
C ILE A 97 -8.20 -13.36 -9.67
N PHE A 98 -9.10 -12.40 -9.82
CA PHE A 98 -10.54 -12.67 -9.80
C PHE A 98 -10.98 -13.55 -10.98
N THR A 99 -10.39 -13.38 -12.15
CA THR A 99 -10.64 -14.29 -13.29
C THR A 99 -10.22 -15.73 -12.96
N VAL A 100 -9.07 -15.92 -12.31
CA VAL A 100 -8.62 -17.24 -11.85
C VAL A 100 -9.60 -17.81 -10.80
N ALA A 101 -10.02 -17.00 -9.84
CA ALA A 101 -10.97 -17.39 -8.80
C ALA A 101 -12.32 -17.88 -9.37
N GLN A 102 -12.83 -17.20 -10.40
CA GLN A 102 -14.10 -17.56 -11.05
C GLN A 102 -14.02 -18.88 -11.84
N HIS A 103 -12.86 -19.22 -12.38
CA HIS A 103 -12.66 -20.41 -13.21
C HIS A 103 -11.95 -21.54 -12.45
N ALA A 104 -11.75 -21.41 -11.15
CA ALA A 104 -11.08 -22.44 -10.35
C ALA A 104 -11.90 -23.75 -10.36
N LYS A 105 -11.18 -24.88 -10.41
CA LYS A 105 -11.76 -26.22 -10.51
C LYS A 105 -12.60 -26.58 -9.27
N ASP A 106 -12.18 -26.14 -8.10
CA ASP A 106 -12.80 -26.43 -6.82
C ASP A 106 -13.16 -25.16 -6.04
N LYS A 107 -14.15 -25.26 -5.17
CA LYS A 107 -14.63 -24.12 -4.38
C LYS A 107 -13.58 -23.57 -3.41
N LEU A 108 -12.72 -24.46 -2.85
CA LEU A 108 -11.67 -24.06 -1.93
C LEU A 108 -10.66 -23.17 -2.64
N GLY A 109 -10.16 -23.57 -3.80
CA GLY A 109 -9.25 -22.78 -4.62
C GLY A 109 -9.86 -21.46 -5.05
N SER A 110 -11.15 -21.45 -5.41
CA SER A 110 -11.89 -20.23 -5.73
C SER A 110 -11.88 -19.24 -4.56
N TYR A 111 -12.26 -19.66 -3.34
CA TYR A 111 -12.27 -18.80 -2.16
C TYR A 111 -10.88 -18.31 -1.76
N MET A 112 -9.86 -19.16 -1.86
CA MET A 112 -8.48 -18.76 -1.59
C MET A 112 -8.01 -17.67 -2.57
N ALA A 113 -8.23 -17.87 -3.87
CA ALA A 113 -7.86 -16.86 -4.88
C ALA A 113 -8.65 -15.55 -4.69
N PHE A 114 -9.94 -15.62 -4.35
CA PHE A 114 -10.74 -14.44 -4.02
C PHE A 114 -10.17 -13.69 -2.81
N GLY A 115 -9.81 -14.40 -1.74
CA GLY A 115 -9.20 -13.82 -0.54
C GLY A 115 -7.92 -13.07 -0.86
N VAL A 116 -7.01 -13.67 -1.64
CA VAL A 116 -5.78 -13.02 -2.09
C VAL A 116 -6.07 -11.78 -2.94
N GLY A 117 -7.03 -11.86 -3.87
CA GLY A 117 -7.42 -10.72 -4.70
C GLY A 117 -7.94 -9.54 -3.90
N ILE A 118 -8.79 -9.78 -2.90
CA ILE A 118 -9.31 -8.76 -1.99
C ILE A 118 -8.17 -8.18 -1.14
N HIS A 119 -7.28 -9.02 -0.60
CA HIS A 119 -6.14 -8.58 0.22
C HIS A 119 -5.24 -7.62 -0.55
N VAL A 120 -4.81 -7.99 -1.75
CA VAL A 120 -3.99 -7.12 -2.62
C VAL A 120 -4.72 -5.83 -2.97
N ALA A 121 -6.00 -5.91 -3.34
CA ALA A 121 -6.80 -4.72 -3.67
C ALA A 121 -6.90 -3.74 -2.50
N LEU A 122 -7.18 -4.23 -1.29
CA LEU A 122 -7.27 -3.40 -0.09
C LEU A 122 -5.92 -2.76 0.26
N GLN A 123 -4.81 -3.49 0.17
CA GLN A 123 -3.49 -2.92 0.42
C GLN A 123 -3.17 -1.77 -0.55
N VAL A 124 -3.44 -1.95 -1.85
CA VAL A 124 -3.21 -0.92 -2.85
C VAL A 124 -4.08 0.32 -2.60
N ILE A 125 -5.40 0.12 -2.37
CA ILE A 125 -6.33 1.22 -2.11
C ILE A 125 -5.91 2.01 -0.87
N LEU A 126 -5.58 1.31 0.22
CA LEU A 126 -5.18 1.96 1.46
C LEU A 126 -3.84 2.70 1.32
N ASN A 127 -2.83 2.10 0.68
CA ASN A 127 -1.54 2.75 0.49
C ASN A 127 -1.63 3.99 -0.41
N VAL A 128 -2.29 3.87 -1.56
CA VAL A 128 -2.51 5.00 -2.48
C VAL A 128 -3.33 6.09 -1.81
N GLY A 129 -4.40 5.72 -1.07
CA GLY A 129 -5.24 6.67 -0.33
C GLY A 129 -4.48 7.44 0.75
N VAL A 130 -3.56 6.77 1.47
CA VAL A 130 -2.67 7.42 2.45
C VAL A 130 -1.65 8.33 1.76
N ALA A 131 -1.01 7.86 0.69
CA ALA A 131 0.01 8.62 -0.03
C ALA A 131 -0.55 9.90 -0.68
N THR A 132 -1.82 9.87 -1.09
CA THR A 132 -2.56 11.01 -1.66
C THR A 132 -3.26 11.88 -0.61
N GLY A 133 -3.18 11.52 0.68
CA GLY A 133 -3.82 12.26 1.77
C GLY A 133 -5.32 12.06 1.91
N VAL A 134 -5.94 11.21 1.09
CA VAL A 134 -7.37 10.89 1.15
C VAL A 134 -7.73 10.08 2.40
N LEU A 135 -6.80 9.25 2.87
CA LEU A 135 -6.97 8.40 4.05
C LEU A 135 -5.92 8.74 5.12
N PRO A 136 -6.26 8.53 6.41
CA PRO A 136 -5.30 8.69 7.50
C PRO A 136 -4.16 7.66 7.36
N ASN A 137 -2.98 7.97 7.90
CA ASN A 137 -1.82 7.09 7.84
C ASN A 137 -2.09 5.76 8.56
N THR A 138 -2.13 4.68 7.79
CA THR A 138 -2.39 3.31 8.28
C THR A 138 -1.11 2.49 8.46
N GLY A 139 0.01 2.91 7.88
CA GLY A 139 1.26 2.14 7.90
C GLY A 139 1.23 0.86 7.05
N ILE A 140 0.31 0.78 6.07
CA ILE A 140 0.19 -0.38 5.18
C ILE A 140 1.10 -0.16 3.97
N SER A 141 2.00 -1.10 3.72
CA SER A 141 2.96 -1.06 2.62
C SER A 141 2.30 -1.39 1.27
N LEU A 142 2.83 -0.82 0.18
CA LEU A 142 2.40 -1.14 -1.19
C LEU A 142 2.91 -2.53 -1.57
N PRO A 143 2.04 -3.44 -2.07
CA PRO A 143 2.45 -4.79 -2.43
C PRO A 143 3.64 -4.83 -3.40
N TYR A 144 4.57 -5.75 -3.19
CA TYR A 144 5.76 -6.05 -4.02
C TYR A 144 6.77 -4.90 -4.19
N ILE A 145 6.38 -3.66 -3.99
CA ILE A 145 7.22 -2.48 -4.26
C ILE A 145 7.85 -1.94 -2.97
N SER A 146 7.10 -1.95 -1.86
CA SER A 146 7.60 -1.48 -0.58
C SER A 146 8.70 -2.37 -0.03
N TYR A 147 9.69 -1.75 0.63
CA TYR A 147 10.74 -2.46 1.33
C TYR A 147 10.19 -3.11 2.60
N GLY A 148 10.04 -4.45 2.57
CA GLY A 148 9.58 -5.23 3.71
C GLY A 148 9.78 -6.71 3.43
N GLY A 149 10.88 -7.32 3.92
CA GLY A 149 11.25 -8.70 3.57
C GLY A 149 10.17 -9.74 3.91
N THR A 150 9.56 -9.63 5.09
CA THR A 150 8.48 -10.54 5.52
C THR A 150 7.19 -10.32 4.73
N ALA A 151 6.82 -9.07 4.48
CA ALA A 151 5.63 -8.73 3.71
C ALA A 151 5.76 -9.24 2.26
N LEU A 152 6.92 -9.01 1.62
CA LEU A 152 7.21 -9.49 0.28
C LEU A 152 7.15 -11.02 0.19
N LEU A 153 7.73 -11.72 1.17
CA LEU A 153 7.70 -13.18 1.21
C LEU A 153 6.27 -13.72 1.28
N LEU A 154 5.45 -13.16 2.17
CA LEU A 154 4.04 -13.55 2.29
C LEU A 154 3.27 -13.30 0.99
N GLN A 155 3.45 -12.14 0.37
CA GLN A 155 2.80 -11.79 -0.90
C GLN A 155 3.22 -12.71 -2.05
N LEU A 156 4.50 -13.11 -2.11
CA LEU A 156 4.97 -14.08 -3.09
C LEU A 156 4.37 -15.48 -2.85
N CYS A 157 4.21 -15.89 -1.58
CA CYS A 157 3.50 -17.13 -1.23
C CYS A 157 2.03 -17.09 -1.67
N GLU A 158 1.32 -15.98 -1.41
CA GLU A 158 -0.07 -15.77 -1.85
C GLU A 158 -0.20 -15.87 -3.37
N MET A 159 0.72 -15.23 -4.11
CA MET A 159 0.74 -15.34 -5.57
C MET A 159 1.09 -16.75 -6.05
N GLY A 160 1.96 -17.47 -5.34
CA GLY A 160 2.25 -18.87 -5.61
C GLY A 160 1.00 -19.75 -5.53
N ILE A 161 0.14 -19.52 -4.53
CA ILE A 161 -1.14 -20.21 -4.39
C ILE A 161 -2.05 -19.91 -5.59
N VAL A 162 -2.21 -18.64 -5.97
CA VAL A 162 -3.04 -18.22 -7.12
C VAL A 162 -2.53 -18.86 -8.42
N LEU A 163 -1.23 -18.87 -8.63
CA LEU A 163 -0.61 -19.51 -9.81
C LEU A 163 -0.85 -21.00 -9.84
N ASN A 164 -0.77 -21.70 -8.71
CA ASN A 164 -1.08 -23.12 -8.62
C ASN A 164 -2.55 -23.40 -8.99
N ILE A 165 -3.48 -22.62 -8.45
CA ILE A 165 -4.91 -22.71 -8.78
C ILE A 165 -5.12 -22.48 -10.28
N SER A 166 -4.47 -21.47 -10.85
CA SER A 166 -4.55 -21.15 -12.28
C SER A 166 -4.10 -22.31 -13.18
N ARG A 167 -3.09 -23.10 -12.78
CA ARG A 167 -2.62 -24.26 -13.52
C ARG A 167 -3.59 -25.44 -13.54
N GLN A 168 -4.53 -25.48 -12.58
CA GLN A 168 -5.51 -26.56 -12.46
C GLN A 168 -6.80 -26.27 -13.25
N ILE A 169 -6.91 -25.12 -13.90
CA ILE A 169 -8.07 -24.75 -14.73
C ILE A 169 -8.02 -25.57 -16.04
N PRO A 170 -9.06 -26.39 -16.33
CA PRO A 170 -9.10 -27.16 -17.57
C PRO A 170 -9.17 -26.24 -18.81
N GLY A 171 -8.33 -26.49 -19.81
CA GLY A 171 -8.40 -25.78 -21.10
C GLY A 171 -7.48 -24.56 -21.25
N ARG A 172 -6.45 -24.44 -20.42
CA ARG A 172 -5.35 -23.49 -20.62
C ARG A 172 -4.05 -24.19 -20.95
#